data_b97d6f05e8abee23926e3b1d77980b4b
#
_entry.id   b97d6f05e8abee23926e3b1d77980b4b
#
_cell.length_a   1.000
_cell.length_b   1.000
_cell.length_c   1.000
_cell.angle_alpha   90.00
_cell.angle_beta   90.00
_cell.angle_gamma   90.00
#
_symmetry.space_group_name_H-M   'P 1'
#
loop_
_entity.id
_entity.type
_entity.pdbx_description
1 polymer ?
#
loop_
_entity_poly.entity_id
_entity_poly.type
_entity_poly.pdbx_seq_one_letter_code
_entity_poly.pdbx_strand_id
1 'polypeptide(L)'
;DLRMSRGLGDVYKRQEHNIADLGIVYSGATPSTLYKQLKYSQIEYVANLMEAKVAVVGDLELFEEVNKAKKDCINLNAIVLIDGYEEKKDLDYVYSYHELIEKGKSINSEDSSKLDSAIATVTPDSLACLIFTSGTTGKPKGVMISHKNVLWTIESLFGQMIPATKFPRIVSYLPMAHIAARAGDHYQAIYRIGQIFPVPVLEDMRDALPTIKPSVFLAVPRVWEKFKAGLEARIEENPKKDLIAKAIQNGLEKVDYEQKGESVPFMVGLKDKIFAKLVFSKFKEGLGIVDTEYFVTAAAPMNKDVHRWFHAIGIDVTEIYGMTEDTGPATIGVPGNAVESFEKRLKVDSIKVPSVLNPIGKVGIPIPGTEVKVMEDGELCIKGNHVAQGYFKSEEQTKETFDADGWLHTGDLAEIDDEGYVKIIGRKKEILITSAGKNIAPVEVEDLIKPHQLIGQVCVVGDGKKYLTALIVLDGDGGAEAWASENNVEYSIAAMSKDQSVIDAIQKQVDEANSQVAQVQQIKKFVVLEKEWTDSSGELTPTLKLKRNVIAEMYNDEIESMYEEG
;
A
#
# COMPACT_ATOMS: atom_id res chain seq x y z
N ASP A 1 -19.87 -4.75 22.25
CA ASP A 1 -18.75 -4.42 23.16
C ASP A 1 -17.79 -3.48 22.44
N LEU A 2 -18.02 -2.19 22.60
CA LEU A 2 -17.18 -1.13 22.05
C LEU A 2 -16.04 -0.83 23.02
N ARG A 3 -14.84 -1.19 22.63
CA ARG A 3 -13.61 -0.98 23.42
C ARG A 3 -12.77 0.11 22.77
N MET A 4 -12.22 1.04 23.51
CA MET A 4 -11.77 2.36 23.06
C MET A 4 -10.25 2.52 22.92
N SER A 5 -9.72 3.23 21.92
CA SER A 5 -8.34 3.69 21.86
C SER A 5 -8.14 5.09 21.29
N ARG A 6 -7.15 5.79 21.79
CA ARG A 6 -6.66 7.07 21.29
C ARG A 6 -5.17 6.91 21.09
N GLY A 7 -4.73 6.58 19.87
CA GLY A 7 -3.43 6.04 19.79
C GLY A 7 -2.42 6.74 18.97
N LEU A 8 -1.34 6.93 19.60
CA LEU A 8 -0.02 6.97 19.05
C LEU A 8 0.51 5.52 19.09
N GLY A 9 0.77 4.95 17.97
CA GLY A 9 1.38 3.64 17.86
C GLY A 9 0.51 2.62 17.13
N ASP A 10 1.08 2.00 16.12
CA ASP A 10 0.51 0.81 15.53
C ASP A 10 0.78 -0.34 16.49
N VAL A 11 -0.10 -0.45 17.45
CA VAL A 11 -0.24 -1.66 18.23
C VAL A 11 -0.57 -2.72 17.21
N TYR A 12 0.19 -3.80 17.14
CA TYR A 12 -0.14 -4.99 16.34
C TYR A 12 -1.61 -5.00 15.98
N LYS A 13 -1.95 -5.16 14.69
CA LYS A 13 -3.34 -5.10 14.26
C LYS A 13 -4.18 -5.97 15.17
N ARG A 14 -4.86 -5.32 16.10
CA ARG A 14 -5.67 -5.93 17.14
C ARG A 14 -7.09 -5.39 17.06
N GLN A 15 -8.03 -6.16 17.53
CA GLN A 15 -9.41 -5.73 17.70
C GLN A 15 -9.50 -4.45 18.54
N GLU A 16 -8.67 -4.35 19.58
CA GLU A 16 -8.59 -3.21 20.50
C GLU A 16 -8.32 -1.90 19.76
N HIS A 17 -7.49 -1.92 18.73
CA HIS A 17 -7.18 -0.72 17.95
C HIS A 17 -8.41 -0.18 17.19
N ASN A 18 -9.13 -1.05 16.48
CA ASN A 18 -10.33 -0.65 15.75
C ASN A 18 -11.41 -0.10 16.70
N ILE A 19 -11.58 -0.75 17.85
CA ILE A 19 -12.56 -0.34 18.88
C ILE A 19 -12.19 1.00 19.47
N ALA A 20 -10.92 1.20 19.65
CA ALA A 20 -10.40 2.40 20.24
C ALA A 20 -10.50 3.59 19.29
N ASP A 21 -10.19 3.43 18.02
CA ASP A 21 -10.38 4.45 17.00
C ASP A 21 -11.84 4.91 16.95
N LEU A 22 -12.78 3.96 16.92
CA LEU A 22 -14.21 4.26 16.99
C LEU A 22 -14.61 4.97 18.30
N GLY A 23 -14.08 4.54 19.42
CA GLY A 23 -14.35 5.18 20.70
C GLY A 23 -13.92 6.64 20.76
N ILE A 24 -12.80 6.99 20.12
CA ILE A 24 -12.34 8.37 19.98
C ILE A 24 -13.35 9.19 19.16
N VAL A 25 -13.74 8.65 18.00
CA VAL A 25 -14.72 9.31 17.12
C VAL A 25 -16.04 9.52 17.84
N TYR A 26 -16.57 8.51 18.52
CA TYR A 26 -17.80 8.62 19.31
C TYR A 26 -17.70 9.62 20.47
N SER A 27 -16.50 9.87 20.97
CA SER A 27 -16.28 10.90 21.99
C SER A 27 -16.18 12.34 21.43
N GLY A 28 -16.38 12.51 20.12
CA GLY A 28 -16.21 13.79 19.43
C GLY A 28 -14.75 14.23 19.28
N ALA A 29 -13.78 13.33 19.50
CA ALA A 29 -12.36 13.60 19.36
C ALA A 29 -11.82 13.04 18.03
N THR A 30 -10.65 13.53 17.60
CA THR A 30 -10.00 13.12 16.36
C THR A 30 -8.90 12.09 16.63
N PRO A 31 -8.98 10.87 16.08
CA PRO A 31 -7.93 9.87 16.21
C PRO A 31 -6.76 10.14 15.23
N SER A 32 -5.58 9.69 15.63
CA SER A 32 -4.43 9.52 14.74
C SER A 32 -3.69 8.25 15.13
N THR A 33 -3.35 7.44 14.15
CA THR A 33 -2.52 6.24 14.33
C THR A 33 -1.11 6.53 13.85
N LEU A 34 -0.12 6.08 14.61
CA LEU A 34 1.30 6.19 14.24
C LEU A 34 1.89 4.81 13.94
N TYR A 35 2.91 4.77 13.08
CA TYR A 35 3.65 3.55 12.81
C TYR A 35 4.45 3.08 14.03
N LYS A 36 4.46 1.76 14.26
CA LYS A 36 5.17 1.13 15.40
C LYS A 36 6.67 1.50 15.46
N GLN A 37 7.29 1.68 14.32
CA GLN A 37 8.72 1.94 14.18
C GLN A 37 9.14 3.37 14.57
N LEU A 38 8.19 4.28 14.80
CA LEU A 38 8.50 5.66 15.14
C LEU A 38 9.22 5.75 16.49
N LYS A 39 10.28 6.55 16.53
CA LYS A 39 11.04 6.81 17.74
C LYS A 39 10.47 8.00 18.51
N TYR A 40 10.82 8.11 19.77
CA TYR A 40 10.29 9.11 20.70
C TYR A 40 10.25 10.54 20.12
N SER A 41 11.27 10.98 19.37
CA SER A 41 11.32 12.34 18.80
C SER A 41 10.27 12.58 17.70
N GLN A 42 9.91 11.54 16.95
CA GLN A 42 8.85 11.61 15.96
C GLN A 42 7.47 11.56 16.62
N ILE A 43 7.33 10.73 17.65
CA ILE A 43 6.12 10.64 18.49
C ILE A 43 5.87 12.00 19.17
N GLU A 44 6.90 12.58 19.78
CA GLU A 44 6.86 13.92 20.39
C GLU A 44 6.37 14.97 19.41
N TYR A 45 6.98 15.02 18.22
CA TYR A 45 6.60 15.98 17.19
C TYR A 45 5.12 15.88 16.83
N VAL A 46 4.63 14.67 16.54
CA VAL A 46 3.24 14.44 16.17
C VAL A 46 2.29 14.74 17.33
N ALA A 47 2.61 14.26 18.54
CA ALA A 47 1.79 14.47 19.73
C ALA A 47 1.63 15.97 20.07
N ASN A 48 2.72 16.73 19.98
CA ASN A 48 2.67 18.19 20.19
C ASN A 48 1.92 18.92 19.07
N LEU A 49 2.13 18.54 17.80
CA LEU A 49 1.45 19.15 16.67
C LEU A 49 -0.07 18.99 16.76
N MET A 50 -0.55 17.77 17.05
CA MET A 50 -1.99 17.48 17.17
C MET A 50 -2.58 17.80 18.55
N GLU A 51 -1.75 18.25 19.51
CA GLU A 51 -2.14 18.51 20.89
C GLU A 51 -2.79 17.27 21.54
N ALA A 52 -2.18 16.11 21.33
CA ALA A 52 -2.68 14.85 21.82
C ALA A 52 -2.83 14.84 23.35
N LYS A 53 -4.01 14.49 23.85
CA LYS A 53 -4.29 14.44 25.30
C LYS A 53 -4.12 13.04 25.89
N VAL A 54 -4.36 12.03 25.06
CA VAL A 54 -4.31 10.62 25.46
C VAL A 54 -3.58 9.83 24.40
N ALA A 55 -2.65 8.96 24.81
CA ALA A 55 -2.09 7.93 23.97
C ALA A 55 -2.61 6.56 24.38
N VAL A 56 -2.89 5.68 23.40
CA VAL A 56 -3.17 4.28 23.69
C VAL A 56 -2.07 3.44 23.05
N VAL A 57 -1.50 2.56 23.83
CA VAL A 57 -0.35 1.74 23.47
C VAL A 57 -0.61 0.27 23.75
N GLY A 58 -0.07 -0.59 22.89
CA GLY A 58 -0.36 -2.00 22.91
C GLY A 58 0.41 -2.78 23.93
N ASP A 59 1.66 -2.45 24.12
CA ASP A 59 2.60 -3.22 24.89
C ASP A 59 3.66 -2.33 25.58
N LEU A 60 4.52 -2.96 26.36
CA LEU A 60 5.56 -2.26 27.13
C LEU A 60 6.66 -1.66 26.26
N GLU A 61 6.97 -2.24 25.10
CA GLU A 61 7.99 -1.71 24.18
C GLU A 61 7.56 -0.35 23.63
N LEU A 62 6.34 -0.27 23.13
CA LEU A 62 5.76 0.98 22.65
C LEU A 62 5.53 1.98 23.77
N PHE A 63 5.15 1.48 24.96
CA PHE A 63 5.02 2.33 26.14
C PHE A 63 6.31 3.10 26.43
N GLU A 64 7.47 2.46 26.38
CA GLU A 64 8.74 3.13 26.68
C GLU A 64 9.04 4.28 25.72
N GLU A 65 8.77 4.12 24.42
CA GLU A 65 8.97 5.20 23.44
C GLU A 65 7.97 6.36 23.65
N VAL A 66 6.69 6.06 23.90
CA VAL A 66 5.66 7.08 24.18
C VAL A 66 5.95 7.77 25.52
N ASN A 67 6.40 7.04 26.53
CA ASN A 67 6.73 7.59 27.85
C ASN A 67 7.98 8.50 27.82
N LYS A 68 8.95 8.20 26.96
CA LYS A 68 10.06 9.13 26.69
C LYS A 68 9.55 10.43 26.08
N ALA A 69 8.70 10.32 25.04
CA ALA A 69 8.13 11.47 24.35
C ALA A 69 7.22 12.31 25.26
N LYS A 70 6.48 11.68 26.19
CA LYS A 70 5.57 12.34 27.11
C LYS A 70 6.22 13.46 27.91
N LYS A 71 7.51 13.34 28.24
CA LYS A 71 8.24 14.36 29.03
C LYS A 71 8.22 15.73 28.38
N ASP A 72 8.21 15.75 27.04
CA ASP A 72 8.25 16.93 26.20
C ASP A 72 6.90 17.20 25.50
N CYS A 73 5.87 16.40 25.79
CA CYS A 73 4.50 16.55 25.26
C CYS A 73 3.61 17.27 26.29
N ILE A 74 3.40 18.57 26.09
CA ILE A 74 2.70 19.46 27.05
C ILE A 74 1.26 18.99 27.31
N ASN A 75 0.56 18.51 26.28
CA ASN A 75 -0.86 18.18 26.36
C ASN A 75 -1.13 16.69 26.63
N LEU A 76 -0.11 15.83 26.58
CA LEU A 76 -0.28 14.39 26.77
C LEU A 76 -0.43 14.05 28.26
N ASN A 77 -1.68 13.93 28.71
CA ASN A 77 -2.03 13.77 30.11
C ASN A 77 -2.14 12.30 30.56
N ALA A 78 -2.45 11.40 29.63
CA ALA A 78 -2.70 10.01 29.95
C ALA A 78 -2.14 9.05 28.88
N ILE A 79 -1.67 7.90 29.34
CA ILE A 79 -1.31 6.75 28.53
C ILE A 79 -2.22 5.59 28.92
N VAL A 80 -2.95 5.04 27.97
CA VAL A 80 -3.78 3.85 28.16
C VAL A 80 -3.02 2.65 27.63
N LEU A 81 -2.70 1.71 28.51
CA LEU A 81 -1.90 0.53 28.19
C LEU A 81 -2.80 -0.70 28.07
N ILE A 82 -2.67 -1.42 26.96
CA ILE A 82 -3.47 -2.63 26.69
C ILE A 82 -2.88 -3.81 27.44
N ASP A 83 -1.59 -4.12 27.17
CA ASP A 83 -0.87 -5.21 27.83
C ASP A 83 0.24 -4.64 28.71
N GLY A 84 0.54 -5.29 29.85
CA GLY A 84 1.63 -4.92 30.76
C GLY A 84 1.27 -3.79 31.75
N TYR A 85 0.01 -3.46 31.93
CA TYR A 85 -0.43 -2.40 32.87
C TYR A 85 0.08 -2.63 34.31
N GLU A 86 0.06 -3.85 34.81
CA GLU A 86 0.50 -4.18 36.17
C GLU A 86 1.96 -3.74 36.48
N GLU A 87 2.81 -3.68 35.43
CA GLU A 87 4.20 -3.25 35.57
C GLU A 87 4.36 -1.71 35.64
N LYS A 88 3.33 -0.97 35.28
CA LYS A 88 3.32 0.50 35.17
C LYS A 88 2.23 1.17 36.00
N LYS A 89 1.45 0.43 36.78
CA LYS A 89 0.29 0.93 37.55
C LYS A 89 0.63 1.98 38.62
N ASP A 90 1.90 2.08 39.03
CA ASP A 90 2.34 3.07 40.01
C ASP A 90 2.51 4.48 39.40
N LEU A 91 2.38 4.59 38.06
CA LEU A 91 2.39 5.87 37.37
C LEU A 91 0.98 6.45 37.29
N ASP A 92 0.75 7.60 37.89
CA ASP A 92 -0.58 8.24 38.03
C ASP A 92 -1.24 8.64 36.71
N TYR A 93 -0.48 8.72 35.62
CA TYR A 93 -0.95 9.02 34.27
C TYR A 93 -1.12 7.77 33.40
N VAL A 94 -0.90 6.57 33.91
CA VAL A 94 -1.06 5.31 33.19
C VAL A 94 -2.37 4.64 33.62
N TYR A 95 -3.15 4.22 32.64
CA TYR A 95 -4.46 3.62 32.84
C TYR A 95 -4.53 2.26 32.18
N SER A 96 -5.20 1.31 32.82
CA SER A 96 -5.52 0.02 32.20
C SER A 96 -6.61 0.19 31.16
N TYR A 97 -6.37 -0.34 29.96
CA TYR A 97 -7.37 -0.38 28.90
C TYR A 97 -8.65 -1.11 29.35
N HIS A 98 -8.51 -2.25 30.03
CA HIS A 98 -9.65 -3.04 30.50
C HIS A 98 -10.43 -2.33 31.60
N GLU A 99 -9.77 -1.70 32.57
CA GLU A 99 -10.43 -0.92 33.62
C GLU A 99 -11.14 0.31 33.04
N LEU A 100 -10.55 0.95 32.04
CA LEU A 100 -11.18 2.08 31.36
C LEU A 100 -12.50 1.69 30.70
N ILE A 101 -12.57 0.49 30.10
CA ILE A 101 -13.79 -0.06 29.50
C ILE A 101 -14.86 -0.29 30.57
N GLU A 102 -14.52 -0.93 31.68
CA GLU A 102 -15.48 -1.21 32.75
C GLU A 102 -16.00 0.10 33.37
N LYS A 103 -15.11 1.07 33.57
CA LYS A 103 -15.49 2.41 34.00
C LYS A 103 -16.44 3.09 33.00
N GLY A 104 -16.15 2.98 31.70
CA GLY A 104 -16.99 3.51 30.62
C GLY A 104 -18.38 2.88 30.61
N LYS A 105 -18.47 1.57 30.81
CA LYS A 105 -19.77 0.85 30.94
C LYS A 105 -20.57 1.35 32.12
N SER A 106 -19.95 1.53 33.30
CA SER A 106 -20.61 2.06 34.50
C SER A 106 -21.15 3.47 34.23
N ILE A 107 -20.32 4.38 33.72
CA ILE A 107 -20.74 5.76 33.45
C ILE A 107 -21.91 5.78 32.46
N ASN A 108 -21.83 5.00 31.37
CA ASN A 108 -22.87 4.98 30.35
C ASN A 108 -24.19 4.35 30.86
N SER A 109 -24.13 3.40 31.81
CA SER A 109 -25.30 2.84 32.43
C SER A 109 -25.98 3.79 33.40
N GLU A 110 -25.24 4.70 34.02
CA GLU A 110 -25.75 5.72 34.93
C GLU A 110 -26.32 6.93 34.16
N ASP A 111 -25.62 7.37 33.09
CA ASP A 111 -26.01 8.53 32.29
C ASP A 111 -25.45 8.43 30.87
N SER A 112 -26.27 7.95 29.93
CA SER A 112 -25.93 7.87 28.52
C SER A 112 -25.89 9.23 27.80
N SER A 113 -26.48 10.27 28.39
CA SER A 113 -26.63 11.59 27.78
C SER A 113 -25.28 12.28 27.47
N LYS A 114 -24.24 11.93 28.21
CA LYS A 114 -22.88 12.43 27.97
C LYS A 114 -22.33 11.98 26.64
N LEU A 115 -22.51 10.70 26.30
CA LEU A 115 -22.10 10.13 25.02
C LEU A 115 -22.95 10.70 23.88
N ASP A 116 -24.27 10.76 24.06
CA ASP A 116 -25.20 11.32 23.08
C ASP A 116 -24.86 12.80 22.78
N SER A 117 -24.53 13.56 23.82
CA SER A 117 -24.10 14.97 23.68
C SER A 117 -22.79 15.10 22.92
N ALA A 118 -21.82 14.22 23.17
CA ALA A 118 -20.55 14.22 22.44
C ALA A 118 -20.76 13.88 20.95
N ILE A 119 -21.55 12.86 20.64
CA ILE A 119 -21.90 12.46 19.27
C ILE A 119 -22.60 13.62 18.55
N ALA A 120 -23.50 14.33 19.21
CA ALA A 120 -24.26 15.45 18.63
C ALA A 120 -23.37 16.64 18.22
N THR A 121 -22.12 16.72 18.69
CA THR A 121 -21.16 17.76 18.26
C THR A 121 -20.49 17.46 16.93
N VAL A 122 -20.52 16.20 16.49
CA VAL A 122 -19.85 15.76 15.26
C VAL A 122 -20.69 16.12 14.04
N THR A 123 -20.07 16.77 13.09
CA THR A 123 -20.67 17.17 11.80
C THR A 123 -19.95 16.45 10.64
N PRO A 124 -20.52 16.44 9.44
CA PRO A 124 -19.84 15.89 8.27
C PRO A 124 -18.45 16.51 8.01
N ASP A 125 -18.25 17.78 8.34
CA ASP A 125 -17.00 18.49 8.14
C ASP A 125 -16.03 18.37 9.34
N SER A 126 -16.45 17.73 10.45
CA SER A 126 -15.57 17.38 11.56
C SER A 126 -14.51 16.36 11.11
N LEU A 127 -13.32 16.43 11.70
CA LEU A 127 -12.25 15.48 11.37
C LEU A 127 -12.61 14.07 11.82
N ALA A 128 -12.62 13.15 10.88
CA ALA A 128 -12.71 11.71 11.15
C ALA A 128 -11.38 11.14 11.63
N CYS A 129 -10.26 11.63 11.07
CA CYS A 129 -8.92 11.27 11.50
C CYS A 129 -7.88 12.29 10.99
N LEU A 130 -6.69 12.25 11.64
CA LEU A 130 -5.45 12.81 11.10
C LEU A 130 -4.54 11.65 10.71
N ILE A 131 -4.00 11.70 9.49
CA ILE A 131 -2.99 10.73 9.02
C ILE A 131 -1.70 11.47 8.72
N PHE A 132 -0.63 11.05 9.39
CA PHE A 132 0.68 11.67 9.20
C PHE A 132 1.44 10.99 8.08
N THR A 133 1.70 11.74 6.99
CA THR A 133 2.49 11.29 5.85
C THR A 133 3.93 11.77 5.99
N SER A 134 4.89 10.89 5.76
CA SER A 134 6.30 11.26 5.63
C SER A 134 6.51 11.86 4.24
N GLY A 135 6.50 13.18 4.12
CA GLY A 135 6.95 13.84 2.89
C GLY A 135 8.41 13.45 2.59
N THR A 136 8.77 13.38 1.30
CA THR A 136 10.14 13.04 0.85
C THR A 136 11.21 14.03 1.34
N THR A 137 10.83 15.16 1.91
CA THR A 137 11.74 16.29 2.20
C THR A 137 11.59 16.95 3.57
N GLY A 138 10.87 16.34 4.55
CA GLY A 138 10.65 17.06 5.80
C GLY A 138 9.94 16.31 6.91
N LYS A 139 9.52 17.05 7.93
CA LYS A 139 8.74 16.53 9.05
C LYS A 139 7.38 16.00 8.57
N PRO A 140 6.81 14.97 9.21
CA PRO A 140 5.50 14.42 8.84
C PRO A 140 4.40 15.48 8.85
N LYS A 141 3.52 15.44 7.83
CA LYS A 141 2.36 16.35 7.69
C LYS A 141 1.08 15.61 8.07
N GLY A 142 0.26 16.23 8.91
CA GLY A 142 -1.04 15.65 9.30
C GLY A 142 -2.13 16.00 8.29
N VAL A 143 -2.53 15.04 7.47
CA VAL A 143 -3.63 15.21 6.51
C VAL A 143 -4.96 15.23 7.24
N MET A 144 -5.77 16.26 7.01
CA MET A 144 -7.08 16.49 7.64
C MET A 144 -8.18 15.79 6.85
N ILE A 145 -8.61 14.64 7.32
CA ILE A 145 -9.68 13.85 6.68
C ILE A 145 -10.97 14.03 7.48
N SER A 146 -12.02 14.53 6.83
CA SER A 146 -13.34 14.73 7.44
C SER A 146 -14.23 13.47 7.35
N HIS A 147 -15.28 13.41 8.16
CA HIS A 147 -16.33 12.40 8.04
C HIS A 147 -16.97 12.40 6.66
N LYS A 148 -17.17 13.59 6.08
CA LYS A 148 -17.69 13.75 4.71
C LYS A 148 -16.78 13.09 3.68
N ASN A 149 -15.44 13.32 3.76
CA ASN A 149 -14.49 12.69 2.86
C ASN A 149 -14.58 11.16 2.94
N VAL A 150 -14.56 10.61 4.16
CA VAL A 150 -14.65 9.15 4.40
C VAL A 150 -15.93 8.57 3.82
N LEU A 151 -17.09 9.10 4.21
CA LEU A 151 -18.39 8.57 3.79
C LEU A 151 -18.57 8.66 2.28
N TRP A 152 -18.13 9.75 1.67
CA TRP A 152 -18.20 9.92 0.23
C TRP A 152 -17.31 8.90 -0.51
N THR A 153 -16.07 8.72 -0.06
CA THR A 153 -15.13 7.74 -0.65
C THR A 153 -15.68 6.33 -0.57
N ILE A 154 -16.19 5.94 0.58
CA ILE A 154 -16.73 4.60 0.82
C ILE A 154 -17.99 4.34 -0.03
N GLU A 155 -18.89 5.33 -0.12
CA GLU A 155 -20.07 5.23 -0.98
C GLU A 155 -19.68 5.14 -2.45
N SER A 156 -18.77 6.00 -2.92
CA SER A 156 -18.31 5.98 -4.31
C SER A 156 -17.64 4.66 -4.68
N LEU A 157 -16.69 4.18 -3.84
CA LEU A 157 -15.95 2.96 -4.11
C LEU A 157 -16.80 1.69 -3.87
N PHE A 158 -17.27 1.50 -2.66
CA PHE A 158 -17.94 0.26 -2.26
C PHE A 158 -19.44 0.26 -2.53
N GLY A 159 -20.06 1.41 -2.59
CA GLY A 159 -21.46 1.55 -2.96
C GLY A 159 -21.69 1.44 -4.47
N GLN A 160 -20.77 1.96 -5.28
CA GLN A 160 -20.98 2.11 -6.72
C GLN A 160 -20.04 1.28 -7.61
N MET A 161 -18.74 1.18 -7.28
CA MET A 161 -17.76 0.50 -8.14
C MET A 161 -17.58 -0.98 -7.79
N ILE A 162 -17.47 -1.32 -6.53
CA ILE A 162 -17.26 -2.70 -6.08
C ILE A 162 -18.60 -3.27 -5.62
N PRO A 163 -19.20 -4.26 -6.30
CA PRO A 163 -20.48 -4.85 -5.91
C PRO A 163 -20.49 -5.39 -4.48
N ALA A 164 -21.67 -5.35 -3.88
CA ALA A 164 -21.83 -5.61 -2.46
C ALA A 164 -21.78 -7.09 -2.10
N THR A 165 -20.67 -7.57 -1.57
CA THR A 165 -20.70 -8.73 -0.67
C THR A 165 -21.37 -8.30 0.63
N LYS A 166 -22.44 -8.97 1.03
CA LYS A 166 -23.03 -8.76 2.35
C LYS A 166 -22.13 -9.38 3.42
N PHE A 167 -21.85 -8.62 4.48
CA PHE A 167 -21.02 -9.07 5.60
C PHE A 167 -19.64 -9.59 5.17
N PRO A 168 -18.83 -8.77 4.47
CA PRO A 168 -17.53 -9.22 3.98
C PRO A 168 -16.61 -9.64 5.11
N ARG A 169 -15.83 -10.69 4.87
CA ARG A 169 -14.68 -11.07 5.69
C ARG A 169 -13.45 -10.34 5.15
N ILE A 170 -12.82 -9.55 6.00
CA ILE A 170 -11.72 -8.67 5.64
C ILE A 170 -10.48 -9.07 6.43
N VAL A 171 -9.42 -9.46 5.76
CA VAL A 171 -8.09 -9.64 6.37
C VAL A 171 -7.45 -8.29 6.55
N SER A 172 -7.09 -7.98 7.79
CA SER A 172 -6.54 -6.70 8.18
C SER A 172 -5.11 -6.86 8.67
N TYR A 173 -4.13 -6.58 7.80
CA TYR A 173 -2.70 -6.69 8.10
C TYR A 173 -1.93 -5.37 7.86
N LEU A 174 -2.46 -4.47 7.03
CA LEU A 174 -1.85 -3.16 6.80
C LEU A 174 -2.08 -2.23 7.99
N PRO A 175 -1.10 -1.39 8.36
CA PRO A 175 -1.24 -0.47 9.50
C PRO A 175 -2.33 0.58 9.28
N MET A 176 -3.14 0.85 10.32
CA MET A 176 -4.16 1.92 10.30
C MET A 176 -3.57 3.34 10.25
N ALA A 177 -2.25 3.46 10.40
CA ALA A 177 -1.51 4.68 10.08
C ALA A 177 -1.52 5.00 8.58
N HIS A 178 -1.89 4.04 7.73
CA HIS A 178 -2.02 4.21 6.29
C HIS A 178 -3.48 4.27 5.85
N ILE A 179 -3.80 5.18 4.93
CA ILE A 179 -5.18 5.37 4.45
C ILE A 179 -5.77 4.11 3.80
N ALA A 180 -4.96 3.30 3.10
CA ALA A 180 -5.43 2.06 2.49
C ALA A 180 -6.02 1.08 3.52
N ALA A 181 -5.42 0.95 4.70
CA ALA A 181 -5.96 0.15 5.78
C ALA A 181 -7.24 0.74 6.38
N ARG A 182 -7.29 2.07 6.53
CA ARG A 182 -8.52 2.72 7.02
C ARG A 182 -9.67 2.56 6.05
N ALA A 183 -9.45 2.83 4.76
CA ALA A 183 -10.50 2.70 3.74
C ALA A 183 -10.84 1.22 3.45
N GLY A 184 -9.83 0.39 3.18
CA GLY A 184 -10.01 -1.00 2.74
C GLY A 184 -10.41 -1.98 3.84
N ASP A 185 -10.05 -1.71 5.10
CA ASP A 185 -10.39 -2.60 6.22
C ASP A 185 -11.46 -1.96 7.11
N HIS A 186 -11.10 -0.85 7.78
CA HIS A 186 -11.87 -0.29 8.88
C HIS A 186 -13.19 0.33 8.42
N TYR A 187 -13.14 1.29 7.50
CA TYR A 187 -14.34 1.99 7.02
C TYR A 187 -15.23 1.11 6.14
N GLN A 188 -14.62 0.24 5.31
CA GLN A 188 -15.37 -0.75 4.54
C GLN A 188 -16.18 -1.69 5.45
N ALA A 189 -15.56 -2.17 6.56
CA ALA A 189 -16.25 -3.04 7.50
C ALA A 189 -17.42 -2.33 8.19
N ILE A 190 -17.28 -1.06 8.57
CA ILE A 190 -18.35 -0.27 9.15
C ILE A 190 -19.51 -0.12 8.15
N TYR A 191 -19.19 0.28 6.92
CA TYR A 191 -20.19 0.53 5.87
C TYR A 191 -20.99 -0.73 5.50
N ARG A 192 -20.31 -1.89 5.40
CA ARG A 192 -20.91 -3.17 4.96
C ARG A 192 -21.27 -4.12 6.08
N ILE A 193 -21.11 -3.70 7.34
CA ILE A 193 -21.29 -4.56 8.52
C ILE A 193 -20.41 -5.82 8.39
N GLY A 194 -19.15 -5.60 7.99
CA GLY A 194 -18.18 -6.65 7.73
C GLY A 194 -17.50 -7.16 9.01
N GLN A 195 -16.78 -8.26 8.85
CA GLN A 195 -15.94 -8.86 9.89
C GLN A 195 -14.47 -8.56 9.59
N ILE A 196 -13.77 -7.94 10.53
CA ILE A 196 -12.33 -7.69 10.44
C ILE A 196 -11.59 -8.81 11.16
N PHE A 197 -10.63 -9.42 10.47
CA PHE A 197 -9.73 -10.44 11.01
C PHE A 197 -8.32 -9.85 11.05
N PRO A 198 -7.85 -9.37 12.21
CA PRO A 198 -6.51 -8.84 12.34
C PRO A 198 -5.45 -9.93 12.16
N VAL A 199 -4.46 -9.68 11.32
CA VAL A 199 -3.27 -10.51 11.13
C VAL A 199 -2.05 -9.62 11.42
N PRO A 200 -1.53 -9.68 12.65
CA PRO A 200 -0.48 -8.75 13.12
C PRO A 200 0.84 -8.90 12.37
N VAL A 201 1.18 -10.12 11.98
CA VAL A 201 2.44 -10.49 11.37
C VAL A 201 2.18 -10.95 9.95
N LEU A 202 2.90 -10.39 8.97
CA LEU A 202 2.68 -10.68 7.55
C LEU A 202 2.96 -12.15 7.22
N GLU A 203 3.92 -12.76 7.90
CA GLU A 203 4.31 -14.17 7.76
C GLU A 203 3.15 -15.12 8.12
N ASP A 204 2.30 -14.73 9.07
CA ASP A 204 1.12 -15.50 9.49
C ASP A 204 0.00 -15.48 8.43
N MET A 205 0.09 -14.61 7.43
CA MET A 205 -0.91 -14.47 6.36
C MET A 205 -1.19 -15.80 5.67
N ARG A 206 -0.14 -16.59 5.42
CA ARG A 206 -0.22 -17.89 4.76
C ARG A 206 -1.13 -18.87 5.50
N ASP A 207 -1.08 -18.86 6.83
CA ASP A 207 -1.85 -19.79 7.67
C ASP A 207 -3.23 -19.21 8.02
N ALA A 208 -3.35 -17.89 8.06
CA ALA A 208 -4.57 -17.17 8.35
C ALA A 208 -5.59 -17.21 7.19
N LEU A 209 -5.13 -17.00 5.94
CA LEU A 209 -6.01 -16.92 4.77
C LEU A 209 -6.91 -18.16 4.57
N PRO A 210 -6.41 -19.40 4.68
CA PRO A 210 -7.25 -20.60 4.52
C PRO A 210 -8.38 -20.70 5.58
N THR A 211 -8.17 -20.11 6.75
CA THR A 211 -9.16 -20.07 7.83
C THR A 211 -10.17 -18.96 7.64
N ILE A 212 -9.68 -17.76 7.29
CA ILE A 212 -10.51 -16.54 7.15
C ILE A 212 -11.34 -16.59 5.86
N LYS A 213 -10.74 -17.02 4.74
CA LYS A 213 -11.33 -17.00 3.39
C LYS A 213 -11.95 -15.64 3.08
N PRO A 214 -11.14 -14.59 2.91
CA PRO A 214 -11.62 -13.23 2.77
C PRO A 214 -12.53 -13.07 1.55
N SER A 215 -13.54 -12.20 1.67
CA SER A 215 -14.42 -11.85 0.56
C SER A 215 -13.80 -10.80 -0.38
N VAL A 216 -12.97 -9.93 0.19
CA VAL A 216 -12.15 -8.95 -0.53
C VAL A 216 -10.71 -9.09 -0.04
N PHE A 217 -9.76 -9.12 -0.94
CA PHE A 217 -8.35 -9.22 -0.59
C PHE A 217 -7.57 -8.06 -1.18
N LEU A 218 -7.22 -7.12 -0.30
CA LEU A 218 -6.32 -6.00 -0.60
C LEU A 218 -4.90 -6.40 -0.23
N ALA A 219 -3.98 -6.38 -1.20
CA ALA A 219 -2.58 -6.66 -0.94
C ALA A 219 -1.68 -5.68 -1.69
N VAL A 220 -0.57 -5.29 -1.07
CA VAL A 220 0.47 -4.51 -1.73
C VAL A 220 1.24 -5.39 -2.73
N PRO A 221 1.89 -4.82 -3.77
CA PRO A 221 2.55 -5.60 -4.82
C PRO A 221 3.51 -6.68 -4.30
N ARG A 222 4.29 -6.39 -3.26
CA ARG A 222 5.23 -7.35 -2.66
C ARG A 222 4.56 -8.64 -2.15
N VAL A 223 3.33 -8.55 -1.66
CA VAL A 223 2.56 -9.73 -1.23
C VAL A 223 2.19 -10.60 -2.43
N TRP A 224 1.78 -9.98 -3.53
CA TRP A 224 1.50 -10.69 -4.79
C TRP A 224 2.74 -11.37 -5.35
N GLU A 225 3.89 -10.68 -5.33
CA GLU A 225 5.18 -11.26 -5.74
C GLU A 225 5.55 -12.50 -4.91
N LYS A 226 5.44 -12.41 -3.57
CA LYS A 226 5.67 -13.55 -2.67
C LYS A 226 4.68 -14.70 -2.92
N PHE A 227 3.42 -14.41 -3.22
CA PHE A 227 2.44 -15.44 -3.57
C PHE A 227 2.79 -16.13 -4.88
N LYS A 228 3.18 -15.38 -5.91
CA LYS A 228 3.65 -15.94 -7.18
C LYS A 228 4.85 -16.84 -6.96
N ALA A 229 5.90 -16.35 -6.32
CA ALA A 229 7.11 -17.14 -6.05
C ALA A 229 6.81 -18.42 -5.27
N GLY A 230 5.98 -18.35 -4.22
CA GLY A 230 5.59 -19.51 -3.43
C GLY A 230 4.72 -20.52 -4.20
N LEU A 231 3.92 -20.07 -5.16
CA LEU A 231 3.17 -20.95 -6.06
C LEU A 231 4.10 -21.61 -7.09
N GLU A 232 5.01 -20.86 -7.70
CA GLU A 232 5.99 -21.37 -8.68
C GLU A 232 6.88 -22.45 -8.07
N ALA A 233 7.40 -22.25 -6.86
CA ALA A 233 8.17 -23.27 -6.14
C ALA A 233 7.36 -24.58 -5.94
N ARG A 234 6.08 -24.45 -5.52
CA ARG A 234 5.20 -25.63 -5.38
C ARG A 234 4.86 -26.30 -6.71
N ILE A 235 4.81 -25.54 -7.81
CA ILE A 235 4.58 -26.08 -9.15
C ILE A 235 5.76 -26.91 -9.59
N GLU A 236 6.99 -26.47 -9.36
CA GLU A 236 8.21 -27.21 -9.72
C GLU A 236 8.30 -28.57 -9.05
N GLU A 237 7.87 -28.67 -7.79
CA GLU A 237 7.83 -29.94 -7.05
C GLU A 237 6.63 -30.83 -7.43
N ASN A 238 5.67 -30.32 -8.22
CA ASN A 238 4.43 -31.02 -8.50
C ASN A 238 4.60 -32.06 -9.62
N PRO A 239 4.19 -33.34 -9.42
CA PRO A 239 4.24 -34.37 -10.47
C PRO A 239 3.48 -34.00 -11.75
N LYS A 240 2.57 -33.02 -11.71
CA LYS A 240 1.77 -32.54 -12.85
C LYS A 240 2.25 -31.18 -13.36
N LYS A 241 3.49 -30.78 -13.09
CA LYS A 241 4.02 -29.46 -13.47
C LYS A 241 3.83 -29.14 -14.95
N ASP A 242 4.03 -30.10 -15.85
CA ASP A 242 3.85 -29.90 -17.29
C ASP A 242 2.38 -29.57 -17.67
N LEU A 243 1.42 -30.17 -16.97
CA LEU A 243 0.00 -29.85 -17.18
C LEU A 243 -0.31 -28.46 -16.64
N ILE A 244 0.25 -28.10 -15.50
CA ILE A 244 0.08 -26.78 -14.89
C ILE A 244 0.70 -25.71 -15.77
N ALA A 245 1.91 -25.94 -16.29
CA ALA A 245 2.58 -25.02 -17.22
C ALA A 245 1.74 -24.79 -18.49
N LYS A 246 1.15 -25.85 -19.08
CA LYS A 246 0.22 -25.73 -20.20
C LYS A 246 -1.04 -24.93 -19.87
N ALA A 247 -1.54 -25.09 -18.64
CA ALA A 247 -2.71 -24.32 -18.18
C ALA A 247 -2.37 -22.83 -18.06
N ILE A 248 -1.24 -22.50 -17.44
CA ILE A 248 -0.74 -21.12 -17.31
C ILE A 248 -0.50 -20.50 -18.69
N GLN A 249 0.16 -21.22 -19.60
CA GLN A 249 0.40 -20.74 -20.97
C GLN A 249 -0.91 -20.42 -21.71
N ASN A 250 -1.93 -21.28 -21.60
CA ASN A 250 -3.26 -21.01 -22.17
C ASN A 250 -3.92 -19.78 -21.51
N GLY A 251 -3.75 -19.61 -20.19
CA GLY A 251 -4.22 -18.41 -19.48
C GLY A 251 -3.52 -17.15 -19.95
N LEU A 252 -2.19 -17.17 -20.14
CA LEU A 252 -1.42 -16.06 -20.68
C LEU A 252 -1.87 -15.67 -22.09
N GLU A 253 -2.10 -16.68 -22.97
CA GLU A 253 -2.64 -16.44 -24.31
C GLU A 253 -4.02 -15.77 -24.27
N LYS A 254 -4.90 -16.21 -23.36
CA LYS A 254 -6.21 -15.59 -23.13
C LYS A 254 -6.07 -14.13 -22.71
N VAL A 255 -5.21 -13.84 -21.72
CA VAL A 255 -4.96 -12.48 -21.23
C VAL A 255 -4.46 -11.57 -22.34
N ASP A 256 -3.60 -12.07 -23.25
CA ASP A 256 -3.10 -11.27 -24.38
C ASP A 256 -4.23 -10.81 -25.34
N TYR A 257 -5.23 -11.66 -25.59
CA TYR A 257 -6.43 -11.25 -26.36
C TYR A 257 -7.27 -10.24 -25.59
N GLU A 258 -7.52 -10.49 -24.31
CA GLU A 258 -8.31 -9.60 -23.44
C GLU A 258 -7.67 -8.21 -23.32
N GLN A 259 -6.34 -8.15 -23.14
CA GLN A 259 -5.58 -6.89 -23.02
C GLN A 259 -5.52 -6.08 -24.34
N LYS A 260 -5.72 -6.72 -25.48
CA LYS A 260 -5.86 -6.06 -26.79
C LYS A 260 -7.31 -5.65 -27.11
N GLY A 261 -8.27 -5.99 -26.27
CA GLY A 261 -9.69 -5.81 -26.56
C GLY A 261 -10.20 -6.74 -27.67
N GLU A 262 -9.50 -7.84 -27.94
CA GLU A 262 -9.81 -8.80 -28.97
C GLU A 262 -10.66 -9.97 -28.42
N SER A 263 -11.47 -10.57 -29.27
CA SER A 263 -12.25 -11.75 -28.90
C SER A 263 -11.34 -12.96 -28.66
N VAL A 264 -11.43 -13.57 -27.49
CA VAL A 264 -10.69 -14.79 -27.15
C VAL A 264 -11.12 -15.95 -28.08
N PRO A 265 -10.19 -16.64 -28.78
CA PRO A 265 -10.51 -17.77 -29.63
C PRO A 265 -11.28 -18.87 -28.85
N PHE A 266 -12.29 -19.46 -29.47
CA PHE A 266 -13.17 -20.46 -28.82
C PHE A 266 -12.40 -21.56 -28.09
N MET A 267 -11.36 -22.11 -28.72
CA MET A 267 -10.57 -23.20 -28.11
C MET A 267 -9.74 -22.75 -26.91
N VAL A 268 -9.22 -21.52 -26.92
CA VAL A 268 -8.50 -20.93 -25.80
C VAL A 268 -9.47 -20.73 -24.62
N GLY A 269 -10.63 -20.15 -24.87
CA GLY A 269 -11.65 -19.94 -23.85
C GLY A 269 -12.24 -21.25 -23.29
N LEU A 270 -12.40 -22.29 -24.11
CA LEU A 270 -12.86 -23.59 -23.64
C LEU A 270 -11.82 -24.28 -22.74
N LYS A 271 -10.54 -24.27 -23.16
CA LYS A 271 -9.45 -24.81 -22.34
C LYS A 271 -9.31 -24.05 -21.02
N ASP A 272 -9.42 -22.71 -21.05
CA ASP A 272 -9.36 -21.89 -19.85
C ASP A 272 -10.42 -22.28 -18.81
N LYS A 273 -11.68 -22.48 -19.23
CA LYS A 273 -12.75 -22.97 -18.34
C LYS A 273 -12.44 -24.34 -17.72
N ILE A 274 -11.81 -25.24 -18.48
CA ILE A 274 -11.42 -26.57 -17.99
C ILE A 274 -10.29 -26.41 -16.98
N PHE A 275 -9.24 -25.63 -17.28
CA PHE A 275 -8.10 -25.40 -16.41
C PHE A 275 -8.49 -24.61 -15.16
N ALA A 276 -9.40 -23.64 -15.26
CA ALA A 276 -9.94 -22.92 -14.12
C ALA A 276 -10.52 -23.90 -13.07
N LYS A 277 -11.26 -24.90 -13.51
CA LYS A 277 -11.87 -25.91 -12.62
C LYS A 277 -10.89 -26.97 -12.12
N LEU A 278 -9.96 -27.42 -12.96
CA LEU A 278 -9.08 -28.56 -12.63
C LEU A 278 -7.75 -28.16 -11.98
N VAL A 279 -7.27 -26.95 -12.28
CA VAL A 279 -5.95 -26.48 -11.85
C VAL A 279 -6.08 -25.24 -10.97
N PHE A 280 -6.65 -24.13 -11.48
CA PHE A 280 -6.60 -22.84 -10.81
C PHE A 280 -7.49 -22.74 -9.56
N SER A 281 -8.59 -23.53 -9.49
CA SER A 281 -9.36 -23.66 -8.24
C SER A 281 -8.51 -24.13 -7.07
N LYS A 282 -7.57 -25.05 -7.33
CA LYS A 282 -6.67 -25.59 -6.29
C LYS A 282 -5.64 -24.56 -5.82
N PHE A 283 -5.22 -23.64 -6.70
CA PHE A 283 -4.37 -22.52 -6.30
C PHE A 283 -5.13 -21.59 -5.35
N LYS A 284 -6.37 -21.23 -5.71
CA LYS A 284 -7.23 -20.41 -4.85
C LYS A 284 -7.53 -21.08 -3.50
N GLU A 285 -7.78 -22.38 -3.51
CA GLU A 285 -7.96 -23.19 -2.29
C GLU A 285 -6.68 -23.18 -1.43
N GLY A 286 -5.53 -23.45 -2.06
CA GLY A 286 -4.23 -23.50 -1.38
C GLY A 286 -3.76 -22.17 -0.82
N LEU A 287 -4.20 -21.05 -1.41
CA LEU A 287 -3.97 -19.70 -0.90
C LEU A 287 -5.06 -19.24 0.09
N GLY A 288 -6.16 -19.99 0.25
CA GLY A 288 -7.27 -19.60 1.11
C GLY A 288 -8.13 -18.45 0.58
N ILE A 289 -8.09 -18.20 -0.74
CA ILE A 289 -8.79 -17.09 -1.40
C ILE A 289 -9.93 -17.57 -2.32
N VAL A 290 -10.46 -18.75 -2.07
CA VAL A 290 -11.53 -19.38 -2.89
C VAL A 290 -12.82 -18.58 -2.88
N ASP A 291 -13.14 -17.93 -1.76
CA ASP A 291 -14.34 -17.12 -1.58
C ASP A 291 -14.11 -15.64 -1.91
N THR A 292 -12.91 -15.26 -2.36
CA THR A 292 -12.58 -13.88 -2.67
C THR A 292 -13.21 -13.47 -4.00
N GLU A 293 -14.05 -12.45 -3.94
CA GLU A 293 -14.74 -11.87 -5.09
C GLU A 293 -13.91 -10.79 -5.76
N TYR A 294 -13.10 -10.05 -4.98
CA TYR A 294 -12.28 -8.92 -5.43
C TYR A 294 -10.86 -9.03 -4.91
N PHE A 295 -9.94 -8.94 -5.85
CA PHE A 295 -8.51 -8.88 -5.59
C PHE A 295 -8.00 -7.49 -5.93
N VAL A 296 -7.37 -6.84 -4.99
CA VAL A 296 -6.95 -5.44 -5.13
C VAL A 296 -5.47 -5.29 -4.81
N THR A 297 -4.79 -4.46 -5.59
CA THR A 297 -3.44 -4.00 -5.28
C THR A 297 -3.40 -2.48 -5.24
N ALA A 298 -2.62 -1.91 -4.33
CA ALA A 298 -2.50 -0.47 -4.15
C ALA A 298 -1.15 -0.09 -3.50
N ALA A 299 -0.94 1.19 -3.32
CA ALA A 299 0.20 1.84 -2.64
C ALA A 299 1.52 1.88 -3.43
N ALA A 300 1.73 1.01 -4.40
CA ALA A 300 2.85 1.03 -5.33
C ALA A 300 2.43 0.40 -6.66
N PRO A 301 3.13 0.69 -7.79
CA PRO A 301 2.88 0.01 -9.05
C PRO A 301 3.07 -1.52 -8.92
N MET A 302 2.22 -2.29 -9.55
CA MET A 302 2.39 -3.74 -9.65
C MET A 302 3.23 -4.08 -10.87
N ASN A 303 4.20 -5.00 -10.71
CA ASN A 303 4.96 -5.50 -11.85
C ASN A 303 4.01 -6.14 -12.88
N LYS A 304 4.17 -5.76 -14.16
CA LYS A 304 3.25 -6.16 -15.23
C LYS A 304 3.23 -7.67 -15.47
N ASP A 305 4.38 -8.35 -15.32
CA ASP A 305 4.46 -9.81 -15.52
C ASP A 305 3.81 -10.55 -14.35
N VAL A 306 3.97 -10.05 -13.12
CA VAL A 306 3.28 -10.58 -11.94
C VAL A 306 1.77 -10.39 -12.10
N HIS A 307 1.33 -9.20 -12.51
CA HIS A 307 -0.06 -8.89 -12.76
C HIS A 307 -0.67 -9.79 -13.84
N ARG A 308 0.00 -9.90 -15.00
CA ARG A 308 -0.39 -10.76 -16.12
C ARG A 308 -0.46 -12.24 -15.71
N TRP A 309 0.48 -12.70 -14.88
CA TRP A 309 0.51 -14.07 -14.40
C TRP A 309 -0.70 -14.38 -13.51
N PHE A 310 -1.09 -13.48 -12.59
CA PHE A 310 -2.30 -13.68 -11.77
C PHE A 310 -3.57 -13.70 -12.60
N HIS A 311 -3.70 -12.82 -13.57
CA HIS A 311 -4.83 -12.85 -14.51
C HIS A 311 -4.89 -14.18 -15.27
N ALA A 312 -3.74 -14.72 -15.70
CA ALA A 312 -3.65 -15.99 -16.42
C ALA A 312 -4.14 -17.19 -15.59
N ILE A 313 -4.00 -17.15 -14.27
CA ILE A 313 -4.52 -18.20 -13.37
C ILE A 313 -5.92 -17.87 -12.82
N GLY A 314 -6.59 -16.88 -13.40
CA GLY A 314 -7.96 -16.48 -13.05
C GLY A 314 -8.08 -15.72 -11.72
N ILE A 315 -7.03 -15.05 -11.28
CA ILE A 315 -7.04 -14.08 -10.18
C ILE A 315 -6.94 -12.69 -10.79
N ASP A 316 -8.10 -12.05 -10.99
CA ASP A 316 -8.23 -10.74 -11.61
C ASP A 316 -7.86 -9.63 -10.60
N VAL A 317 -6.56 -9.36 -10.47
CA VAL A 317 -6.06 -8.32 -9.56
C VAL A 317 -6.33 -6.95 -10.16
N THR A 318 -6.98 -6.09 -9.41
CA THR A 318 -7.35 -4.74 -9.83
C THR A 318 -6.43 -3.71 -9.16
N GLU A 319 -5.79 -2.84 -9.95
CA GLU A 319 -5.00 -1.75 -9.41
C GLU A 319 -5.87 -0.58 -8.96
N ILE A 320 -5.52 -0.01 -7.80
CA ILE A 320 -6.08 1.23 -7.25
C ILE A 320 -4.97 2.24 -7.11
N TYR A 321 -5.23 3.47 -7.56
CA TYR A 321 -4.37 4.61 -7.28
C TYR A 321 -5.09 5.63 -6.41
N GLY A 322 -4.35 6.21 -5.50
CA GLY A 322 -4.73 7.28 -4.62
C GLY A 322 -3.69 7.54 -3.55
N MET A 323 -3.96 8.50 -2.70
CA MET A 323 -3.04 8.95 -1.67
C MET A 323 -3.81 9.33 -0.40
N THR A 324 -3.11 9.70 0.65
CA THR A 324 -3.77 10.12 1.89
C THR A 324 -4.57 11.41 1.70
N GLU A 325 -4.06 12.31 0.88
CA GLU A 325 -4.63 13.62 0.58
C GLU A 325 -5.95 13.56 -0.21
N ASP A 326 -6.27 12.41 -0.81
CA ASP A 326 -7.57 12.14 -1.46
C ASP A 326 -8.41 11.09 -0.72
N THR A 327 -8.10 10.82 0.55
CA THR A 327 -8.81 9.86 1.40
C THR A 327 -8.74 8.40 0.89
N GLY A 328 -7.78 8.08 0.07
CA GLY A 328 -7.48 6.74 -0.43
C GLY A 328 -7.63 6.59 -1.94
N PRO A 329 -8.68 5.94 -2.47
CA PRO A 329 -8.78 5.71 -3.91
C PRO A 329 -9.35 6.90 -4.68
N ALA A 330 -8.62 7.34 -5.71
CA ALA A 330 -9.13 8.25 -6.76
C ALA A 330 -9.51 7.50 -8.03
N THR A 331 -8.73 6.45 -8.39
CA THR A 331 -9.01 5.64 -9.56
C THR A 331 -8.93 4.15 -9.23
N ILE A 332 -9.63 3.34 -10.00
CA ILE A 332 -9.65 1.87 -9.86
C ILE A 332 -9.88 1.20 -11.22
N GLY A 333 -9.21 0.09 -11.49
CA GLY A 333 -9.56 -0.80 -12.59
C GLY A 333 -10.97 -1.36 -12.44
N VAL A 334 -11.62 -1.74 -13.52
CA VAL A 334 -12.97 -2.33 -13.48
C VAL A 334 -12.86 -3.84 -13.36
N PRO A 335 -13.18 -4.45 -12.20
CA PRO A 335 -13.13 -5.90 -12.08
C PRO A 335 -14.11 -6.58 -13.02
N GLY A 336 -13.70 -7.67 -13.70
CA GLY A 336 -14.54 -8.34 -14.71
C GLY A 336 -15.88 -8.85 -14.18
N ASN A 337 -15.96 -9.24 -12.92
CA ASN A 337 -17.22 -9.64 -12.24
C ASN A 337 -18.10 -8.45 -11.83
N ALA A 338 -17.58 -7.22 -11.89
CA ALA A 338 -18.34 -5.99 -11.58
C ALA A 338 -19.06 -5.38 -12.78
N VAL A 339 -18.77 -5.82 -14.01
CA VAL A 339 -19.23 -5.19 -15.26
C VAL A 339 -20.73 -5.01 -15.30
N GLU A 340 -21.51 -6.05 -15.04
CA GLU A 340 -22.98 -5.97 -15.09
C GLU A 340 -23.54 -4.99 -14.04
N SER A 341 -22.93 -4.94 -12.87
CA SER A 341 -23.28 -3.99 -11.82
C SER A 341 -22.84 -2.58 -12.20
N PHE A 342 -21.68 -2.46 -12.81
CA PHE A 342 -21.09 -1.23 -13.31
C PHE A 342 -21.95 -0.65 -14.45
N GLU A 343 -22.31 -1.42 -15.46
CA GLU A 343 -23.19 -0.99 -16.55
C GLU A 343 -24.57 -0.53 -16.07
N LYS A 344 -25.16 -1.22 -15.10
CA LYS A 344 -26.46 -0.83 -14.53
C LYS A 344 -26.39 0.49 -13.77
N ARG A 345 -25.26 0.78 -13.13
CA ARG A 345 -25.05 1.98 -12.32
C ARG A 345 -24.55 3.17 -13.12
N LEU A 346 -23.72 2.94 -14.13
CA LEU A 346 -23.21 3.98 -15.04
C LEU A 346 -24.24 4.49 -16.05
N LYS A 347 -25.40 3.85 -16.18
CA LYS A 347 -26.51 4.41 -16.98
C LYS A 347 -26.96 5.80 -16.51
N VAL A 348 -26.49 6.23 -15.35
CA VAL A 348 -26.80 7.55 -14.82
C VAL A 348 -25.93 8.66 -15.42
N ASP A 349 -24.68 8.40 -15.84
CA ASP A 349 -23.74 9.47 -16.18
C ASP A 349 -22.88 9.27 -17.44
N SER A 350 -23.38 8.65 -18.49
CA SER A 350 -22.68 8.67 -19.81
C SER A 350 -21.23 8.12 -19.84
N ILE A 351 -20.78 7.37 -18.85
CA ILE A 351 -19.46 6.75 -18.88
C ILE A 351 -19.53 5.50 -19.76
N LYS A 352 -18.78 5.50 -20.85
CA LYS A 352 -18.66 4.36 -21.76
C LYS A 352 -17.92 3.23 -21.03
N VAL A 353 -18.47 2.03 -21.08
CA VAL A 353 -17.73 0.85 -20.59
C VAL A 353 -16.47 0.68 -21.46
N PRO A 354 -15.28 0.64 -20.85
CA PRO A 354 -14.04 0.50 -21.59
C PRO A 354 -13.95 -0.83 -22.35
N SER A 355 -13.19 -0.85 -23.43
CA SER A 355 -12.96 -2.07 -24.23
C SER A 355 -12.13 -3.11 -23.48
N VAL A 356 -11.20 -2.67 -22.64
CA VAL A 356 -10.40 -3.49 -21.71
C VAL A 356 -10.75 -3.07 -20.29
N LEU A 357 -11.33 -3.96 -19.50
CA LEU A 357 -11.88 -3.62 -18.20
C LEU A 357 -10.82 -3.37 -17.11
N ASN A 358 -9.73 -4.11 -17.15
CA ASN A 358 -8.65 -4.06 -16.16
C ASN A 358 -7.29 -4.09 -16.88
N PRO A 359 -6.91 -2.99 -17.55
CA PRO A 359 -5.69 -2.93 -18.36
C PRO A 359 -4.44 -2.96 -17.48
N ILE A 360 -3.55 -3.91 -17.74
CA ILE A 360 -2.30 -4.11 -17.02
C ILE A 360 -1.38 -2.89 -17.19
N GLY A 361 -0.87 -2.38 -16.06
CA GLY A 361 0.00 -1.20 -16.01
C GLY A 361 -0.73 0.14 -16.08
N LYS A 362 -2.04 0.13 -15.88
CA LYS A 362 -2.86 1.33 -15.64
C LYS A 362 -3.60 1.20 -14.32
N VAL A 363 -3.75 2.32 -13.65
CA VAL A 363 -4.33 2.37 -12.29
C VAL A 363 -5.84 2.62 -12.29
N GLY A 364 -6.49 2.39 -13.43
CA GLY A 364 -7.94 2.43 -13.54
C GLY A 364 -8.51 3.75 -14.04
N ILE A 365 -9.83 3.87 -13.90
CA ILE A 365 -10.62 5.06 -14.21
C ILE A 365 -11.04 5.76 -12.92
N PRO A 366 -11.39 7.05 -12.95
CA PRO A 366 -11.87 7.77 -11.76
C PRO A 366 -13.06 7.08 -11.11
N ILE A 367 -13.07 7.00 -9.79
CA ILE A 367 -14.25 6.55 -9.05
C ILE A 367 -15.41 7.57 -9.23
N PRO A 368 -16.68 7.15 -9.17
CA PRO A 368 -17.83 8.03 -9.44
C PRO A 368 -17.80 9.34 -8.64
N GLY A 369 -17.91 10.46 -9.35
CA GLY A 369 -17.86 11.82 -8.79
C GLY A 369 -16.44 12.36 -8.55
N THR A 370 -15.41 11.65 -9.00
CA THR A 370 -14.03 12.12 -9.05
C THR A 370 -13.72 12.67 -10.43
N GLU A 371 -13.09 13.83 -10.47
CA GLU A 371 -12.52 14.41 -11.68
C GLU A 371 -10.99 14.26 -11.64
N VAL A 372 -10.39 13.91 -12.77
CA VAL A 372 -8.94 13.85 -12.96
C VAL A 372 -8.56 14.63 -14.19
N LYS A 373 -7.40 15.28 -14.15
CA LYS A 373 -6.78 15.92 -15.31
C LYS A 373 -5.27 15.83 -15.24
N VAL A 374 -4.64 15.87 -16.39
CA VAL A 374 -3.18 16.01 -16.51
C VAL A 374 -2.89 17.45 -16.91
N MET A 375 -2.02 18.11 -16.15
CA MET A 375 -1.59 19.49 -16.40
C MET A 375 -0.57 19.54 -17.55
N GLU A 376 -0.25 20.76 -18.05
CA GLU A 376 0.72 20.95 -19.14
C GLU A 376 2.13 20.37 -18.82
N ASP A 377 2.50 20.35 -17.56
CA ASP A 377 3.77 19.78 -17.07
C ASP A 377 3.69 18.28 -16.78
N GLY A 378 2.57 17.62 -17.11
CA GLY A 378 2.34 16.19 -16.93
C GLY A 378 1.82 15.80 -15.55
N GLU A 379 1.63 16.73 -14.62
CA GLU A 379 1.15 16.43 -13.28
C GLU A 379 -0.31 16.01 -13.28
N LEU A 380 -0.62 14.90 -12.60
CA LEU A 380 -1.99 14.48 -12.32
C LEU A 380 -2.60 15.34 -11.23
N CYS A 381 -3.77 15.91 -11.51
CA CYS A 381 -4.58 16.61 -10.51
C CYS A 381 -5.92 15.90 -10.32
N ILE A 382 -6.40 15.89 -9.08
CA ILE A 382 -7.62 15.20 -8.64
C ILE A 382 -8.55 16.21 -7.99
N LYS A 383 -9.86 16.09 -8.27
CA LYS A 383 -10.90 16.87 -7.63
C LYS A 383 -12.10 16.02 -7.28
N GLY A 384 -12.67 16.24 -6.10
CA GLY A 384 -13.86 15.54 -5.62
C GLY A 384 -14.07 15.71 -4.12
N ASN A 385 -15.20 15.21 -3.64
CA ASN A 385 -15.53 15.31 -2.21
C ASN A 385 -14.67 14.41 -1.30
N HIS A 386 -13.82 13.56 -1.87
CA HIS A 386 -12.82 12.74 -1.15
C HIS A 386 -11.51 13.50 -0.91
N VAL A 387 -11.27 14.61 -1.60
CA VAL A 387 -10.08 15.42 -1.39
C VAL A 387 -10.12 16.00 0.03
N ALA A 388 -9.04 15.81 0.78
CA ALA A 388 -8.90 16.19 2.18
C ALA A 388 -8.96 17.73 2.36
N GLN A 389 -9.18 18.17 3.59
CA GLN A 389 -9.30 19.59 3.90
C GLN A 389 -7.96 20.35 3.89
N GLY A 390 -6.84 19.65 3.74
CA GLY A 390 -5.48 20.20 3.77
C GLY A 390 -4.61 19.58 4.85
N TYR A 391 -3.53 20.26 5.21
CA TYR A 391 -2.58 19.82 6.23
C TYR A 391 -2.79 20.58 7.54
N PHE A 392 -2.90 19.84 8.64
CA PHE A 392 -3.16 20.38 9.96
C PHE A 392 -2.06 21.37 10.40
N LYS A 393 -2.45 22.60 10.73
CA LYS A 393 -1.55 23.70 11.12
C LYS A 393 -0.43 24.00 10.11
N SER A 394 -0.68 23.77 8.81
CA SER A 394 0.29 24.02 7.74
C SER A 394 -0.37 24.66 6.51
N GLU A 395 -0.74 25.94 6.64
CA GLU A 395 -1.47 26.66 5.59
C GLU A 395 -0.67 26.83 4.29
N GLU A 396 0.64 27.07 4.37
CA GLU A 396 1.51 27.25 3.21
C GLU A 396 1.53 25.98 2.37
N GLN A 397 1.83 24.84 2.98
CA GLN A 397 1.85 23.56 2.29
C GLN A 397 0.47 23.13 1.81
N THR A 398 -0.59 23.54 2.53
CA THR A 398 -1.97 23.31 2.07
C THR A 398 -2.22 24.05 0.76
N LYS A 399 -1.85 25.33 0.66
CA LYS A 399 -2.02 26.14 -0.56
C LYS A 399 -1.17 25.65 -1.74
N GLU A 400 0.00 25.05 -1.47
CA GLU A 400 0.85 24.44 -2.51
C GLU A 400 0.25 23.16 -3.09
N THR A 401 -0.48 22.39 -2.27
CA THR A 401 -0.99 21.07 -2.63
C THR A 401 -2.46 21.10 -3.06
N PHE A 402 -3.26 21.97 -2.48
CA PHE A 402 -4.69 22.13 -2.77
C PHE A 402 -4.92 23.53 -3.32
N ASP A 403 -5.30 23.64 -4.59
CA ASP A 403 -5.53 24.93 -5.22
C ASP A 403 -6.89 25.56 -4.83
N ALA A 404 -7.07 26.83 -5.20
CA ALA A 404 -8.29 27.58 -4.88
C ALA A 404 -9.54 27.05 -5.61
N ASP A 405 -9.36 26.32 -6.69
CA ASP A 405 -10.44 25.70 -7.48
C ASP A 405 -10.82 24.29 -6.96
N GLY A 406 -10.15 23.82 -5.91
CA GLY A 406 -10.38 22.54 -5.24
C GLY A 406 -9.70 21.35 -5.91
N TRP A 407 -8.65 21.57 -6.70
CA TRP A 407 -7.81 20.52 -7.25
C TRP A 407 -6.67 20.18 -6.27
N LEU A 408 -6.48 18.90 -6.07
CA LEU A 408 -5.31 18.32 -5.40
C LEU A 408 -4.21 18.11 -6.44
N HIS A 409 -3.06 18.74 -6.25
CA HIS A 409 -1.83 18.52 -6.98
C HIS A 409 -1.10 17.32 -6.38
N THR A 410 -1.11 16.18 -7.10
CA THR A 410 -0.63 14.90 -6.54
C THR A 410 0.88 14.81 -6.44
N GLY A 411 1.60 15.57 -7.25
CA GLY A 411 3.03 15.44 -7.47
C GLY A 411 3.41 14.19 -8.28
N ASP A 412 2.43 13.45 -8.82
CA ASP A 412 2.62 12.32 -9.71
C ASP A 412 2.44 12.74 -11.18
N LEU A 413 3.30 12.25 -12.06
CA LEU A 413 3.14 12.41 -13.51
C LEU A 413 2.29 11.26 -14.04
N ALA A 414 1.37 11.57 -14.96
CA ALA A 414 0.45 10.59 -15.52
C ALA A 414 0.09 10.86 -16.98
N GLU A 415 -0.46 9.85 -17.62
CA GLU A 415 -1.16 9.88 -18.89
C GLU A 415 -2.60 9.43 -18.69
N ILE A 416 -3.53 10.00 -19.44
CA ILE A 416 -4.93 9.56 -19.50
C ILE A 416 -5.22 9.23 -20.96
N ASP A 417 -5.68 8.00 -21.23
CA ASP A 417 -6.02 7.58 -22.57
C ASP A 417 -7.46 7.98 -22.99
N ASP A 418 -7.82 7.67 -24.24
CA ASP A 418 -9.12 7.99 -24.83
C ASP A 418 -10.31 7.26 -24.16
N GLU A 419 -10.04 6.21 -23.38
CA GLU A 419 -11.04 5.47 -22.59
C GLU A 419 -11.12 5.97 -21.13
N GLY A 420 -10.28 6.94 -20.75
CA GLY A 420 -10.24 7.54 -19.42
C GLY A 420 -9.38 6.78 -18.41
N TYR A 421 -8.60 5.78 -18.83
CA TYR A 421 -7.68 5.11 -17.94
C TYR A 421 -6.45 5.96 -17.62
N VAL A 422 -6.14 6.03 -16.34
CA VAL A 422 -4.95 6.71 -15.82
C VAL A 422 -3.78 5.72 -15.78
N LYS A 423 -2.63 6.16 -16.28
CA LYS A 423 -1.33 5.48 -16.16
C LYS A 423 -0.38 6.40 -15.42
N ILE A 424 0.14 5.97 -14.29
CA ILE A 424 1.17 6.70 -13.56
C ILE A 424 2.52 6.45 -14.21
N ILE A 425 3.25 7.53 -14.47
CA ILE A 425 4.61 7.51 -15.06
C ILE A 425 5.66 7.53 -13.96
N GLY A 426 5.46 8.34 -12.92
CA GLY A 426 6.39 8.47 -11.81
C GLY A 426 6.11 9.69 -10.95
N ARG A 427 7.00 9.97 -10.00
CA ARG A 427 6.96 11.16 -9.15
C ARG A 427 7.64 12.34 -9.81
N LYS A 428 6.98 13.49 -9.89
CA LYS A 428 7.52 14.73 -10.48
C LYS A 428 8.88 15.13 -9.86
N LYS A 429 8.99 15.01 -8.53
CA LYS A 429 10.23 15.33 -7.78
C LYS A 429 11.31 14.24 -7.84
N GLU A 430 10.99 13.07 -8.39
CA GLU A 430 11.92 11.93 -8.51
C GLU A 430 12.39 11.70 -9.95
N ILE A 431 11.90 12.50 -10.90
CA ILE A 431 12.37 12.45 -12.27
C ILE A 431 13.86 12.81 -12.31
N LEU A 432 14.64 11.93 -12.91
CA LEU A 432 16.06 12.16 -13.14
C LEU A 432 16.23 12.97 -14.42
N ILE A 433 16.95 14.08 -14.34
CA ILE A 433 17.29 14.91 -15.49
C ILE A 433 18.75 14.64 -15.83
N THR A 434 19.01 13.86 -16.87
CA THR A 434 20.39 13.58 -17.30
C THR A 434 21.11 14.85 -17.74
N SER A 435 22.45 14.83 -17.80
CA SER A 435 23.27 15.95 -18.30
C SER A 435 22.92 16.36 -19.72
N ALA A 436 22.27 15.49 -20.50
CA ALA A 436 21.73 15.77 -21.83
C ALA A 436 20.31 16.37 -21.82
N GLY A 437 19.77 16.69 -20.66
CA GLY A 437 18.43 17.29 -20.50
C GLY A 437 17.28 16.31 -20.76
N LYS A 438 17.48 14.99 -20.62
CA LYS A 438 16.43 14.00 -20.76
C LYS A 438 15.79 13.68 -19.40
N ASN A 439 14.48 13.78 -19.35
CA ASN A 439 13.68 13.39 -18.19
C ASN A 439 13.45 11.88 -18.21
N ILE A 440 13.78 11.21 -17.11
CA ILE A 440 13.65 9.76 -16.95
C ILE A 440 12.96 9.47 -15.63
N ALA A 441 11.88 8.69 -15.67
CA ALA A 441 11.24 8.14 -14.49
C ALA A 441 12.02 6.91 -14.01
N PRO A 442 12.71 6.95 -12.87
CA PRO A 442 13.55 5.84 -12.42
C PRO A 442 12.76 4.56 -12.16
N VAL A 443 11.52 4.68 -11.70
CA VAL A 443 10.62 3.56 -11.38
C VAL A 443 10.39 2.65 -12.60
N GLU A 444 10.29 3.21 -13.82
CA GLU A 444 10.09 2.41 -15.03
C GLU A 444 11.24 1.42 -15.27
N VAL A 445 12.48 1.83 -14.99
CA VAL A 445 13.68 0.99 -15.15
C VAL A 445 13.83 0.03 -13.96
N GLU A 446 13.56 0.50 -12.75
CA GLU A 446 13.62 -0.30 -11.52
C GLU A 446 12.66 -1.48 -11.58
N ASP A 447 11.44 -1.28 -12.07
CA ASP A 447 10.40 -2.31 -12.16
C ASP A 447 10.74 -3.41 -13.19
N LEU A 448 11.62 -3.13 -14.15
CA LEU A 448 12.14 -4.14 -15.07
C LEU A 448 13.28 -4.97 -14.47
N ILE A 449 14.00 -4.42 -13.49
CA ILE A 449 15.12 -5.10 -12.83
C ILE A 449 14.66 -5.94 -11.63
N LYS A 450 13.72 -5.44 -10.85
CA LYS A 450 13.21 -6.07 -9.62
C LYS A 450 12.70 -7.51 -9.73
N PRO A 451 12.14 -8.02 -10.85
CA PRO A 451 11.53 -9.35 -10.89
C PRO A 451 12.47 -10.53 -10.63
N HIS A 452 13.76 -10.34 -10.61
CA HIS A 452 14.71 -11.41 -10.31
C HIS A 452 14.71 -11.79 -8.82
N GLN A 453 14.67 -13.08 -8.49
CA GLN A 453 14.57 -13.57 -7.11
C GLN A 453 15.70 -13.11 -6.17
N LEU A 454 16.89 -12.83 -6.71
CA LEU A 454 18.01 -12.26 -5.95
C LEU A 454 17.77 -10.83 -5.48
N ILE A 455 16.85 -10.09 -6.11
CA ILE A 455 16.79 -8.63 -6.00
C ILE A 455 15.65 -8.23 -5.04
N GLY A 456 16.01 -7.65 -3.93
CA GLY A 456 15.07 -7.08 -2.96
C GLY A 456 14.65 -5.66 -3.31
N GLN A 457 15.61 -4.80 -3.61
CA GLN A 457 15.37 -3.39 -3.97
C GLN A 457 16.35 -2.92 -5.05
N VAL A 458 15.90 -1.94 -5.85
CA VAL A 458 16.72 -1.25 -6.85
C VAL A 458 16.49 0.25 -6.72
N CYS A 459 17.56 1.03 -6.71
CA CYS A 459 17.50 2.48 -6.80
C CYS A 459 18.30 2.96 -8.01
N VAL A 460 17.61 3.44 -9.03
CA VAL A 460 18.25 4.03 -10.21
C VAL A 460 18.71 5.46 -9.89
N VAL A 461 19.94 5.78 -10.27
CA VAL A 461 20.60 7.06 -10.04
C VAL A 461 21.10 7.62 -11.36
N GLY A 462 21.12 8.94 -11.52
CA GLY A 462 21.58 9.54 -12.77
C GLY A 462 21.23 11.02 -12.95
N ASP A 463 20.71 11.67 -11.89
CA ASP A 463 20.39 13.10 -11.97
C ASP A 463 21.65 13.93 -12.20
N GLY A 464 21.65 14.78 -13.24
CA GLY A 464 22.81 15.55 -13.67
C GLY A 464 23.96 14.73 -14.28
N LYS A 465 23.85 13.39 -14.35
CA LYS A 465 24.92 12.49 -14.84
C LYS A 465 24.80 12.17 -16.33
N LYS A 466 25.90 11.64 -16.92
CA LYS A 466 25.93 11.30 -18.35
C LYS A 466 25.08 10.07 -18.72
N TYR A 467 24.87 9.16 -17.79
CA TYR A 467 24.11 7.91 -17.96
C TYR A 467 23.53 7.47 -16.63
N LEU A 468 22.61 6.50 -16.67
CA LEU A 468 22.02 5.92 -15.47
C LEU A 468 22.88 4.80 -14.89
N THR A 469 22.88 4.72 -13.57
CA THR A 469 23.46 3.64 -12.78
C THR A 469 22.44 3.13 -11.78
N ALA A 470 22.70 1.99 -11.14
CA ALA A 470 21.80 1.43 -10.14
C ALA A 470 22.54 0.95 -8.90
N LEU A 471 21.94 1.21 -7.73
CA LEU A 471 22.25 0.51 -6.50
C LEU A 471 21.24 -0.64 -6.37
N ILE A 472 21.74 -1.85 -6.13
CA ILE A 472 20.94 -3.08 -6.03
C ILE A 472 21.16 -3.71 -4.67
N VAL A 473 20.07 -4.09 -4.03
CA VAL A 473 20.06 -4.77 -2.73
C VAL A 473 19.48 -6.16 -2.89
N LEU A 474 20.16 -7.15 -2.34
CA LEU A 474 19.71 -8.55 -2.39
C LEU A 474 18.47 -8.75 -1.51
N ASP A 475 17.63 -9.73 -1.88
CA ASP A 475 16.40 -10.06 -1.16
C ASP A 475 16.67 -10.97 0.04
N GLY A 476 16.80 -10.40 1.23
CA GLY A 476 16.97 -11.13 2.48
C GLY A 476 15.71 -11.84 2.99
N ASP A 477 14.55 -11.53 2.42
CA ASP A 477 13.27 -12.18 2.74
C ASP A 477 13.12 -13.61 2.18
N GLY A 478 14.24 -14.24 1.82
CA GLY A 478 14.29 -15.64 1.38
C GLY A 478 14.61 -15.84 -0.11
N GLY A 479 14.50 -14.83 -0.96
CA GLY A 479 14.81 -14.95 -2.39
C GLY A 479 16.29 -15.21 -2.65
N ALA A 480 17.19 -14.47 -1.98
CA ALA A 480 18.62 -14.69 -2.08
C ALA A 480 19.04 -16.04 -1.45
N GLU A 481 18.42 -16.45 -0.34
CA GLU A 481 18.68 -17.75 0.30
C GLU A 481 18.28 -18.92 -0.61
N ALA A 482 17.11 -18.83 -1.22
CA ALA A 482 16.63 -19.85 -2.18
C ALA A 482 17.58 -19.95 -3.37
N TRP A 483 17.95 -18.81 -3.97
CA TRP A 483 18.88 -18.78 -5.10
C TRP A 483 20.26 -19.34 -4.72
N ALA A 484 20.78 -19.00 -3.54
CA ALA A 484 22.05 -19.50 -3.04
C ALA A 484 22.04 -21.03 -2.89
N SER A 485 20.95 -21.58 -2.37
CA SER A 485 20.75 -23.02 -2.25
C SER A 485 20.73 -23.74 -3.62
N GLU A 486 20.01 -23.16 -4.59
CA GLU A 486 19.91 -23.72 -5.95
C GLU A 486 21.23 -23.68 -6.72
N ASN A 487 22.10 -22.69 -6.44
CA ASN A 487 23.36 -22.46 -7.16
C ASN A 487 24.61 -22.88 -6.37
N ASN A 488 24.43 -23.55 -5.20
CA ASN A 488 25.51 -23.99 -4.31
C ASN A 488 26.43 -22.85 -3.83
N VAL A 489 25.84 -21.67 -3.57
CA VAL A 489 26.51 -20.50 -3.00
C VAL A 489 26.21 -20.45 -1.50
N GLU A 490 27.20 -20.06 -0.69
CA GLU A 490 26.97 -19.87 0.75
C GLU A 490 26.08 -18.65 0.98
N TYR A 491 24.99 -18.81 1.72
CA TYR A 491 24.07 -17.71 2.01
C TYR A 491 24.67 -16.73 3.03
N SER A 492 25.02 -15.58 2.54
CA SER A 492 25.38 -14.38 3.32
C SER A 492 25.25 -13.17 2.41
N ILE A 493 24.35 -12.25 2.71
CA ILE A 493 24.10 -11.05 1.88
C ILE A 493 25.42 -10.32 1.56
N ALA A 494 26.27 -10.10 2.57
CA ALA A 494 27.55 -9.41 2.40
C ALA A 494 28.57 -10.20 1.57
N ALA A 495 28.57 -11.54 1.61
CA ALA A 495 29.43 -12.36 0.79
C ALA A 495 28.88 -12.46 -0.64
N MET A 496 27.57 -12.70 -0.77
CA MET A 496 26.87 -12.80 -2.05
C MET A 496 26.96 -11.51 -2.86
N SER A 497 26.97 -10.33 -2.24
CA SER A 497 27.11 -9.06 -2.96
C SER A 497 28.44 -8.92 -3.72
N LYS A 498 29.44 -9.73 -3.36
CA LYS A 498 30.78 -9.77 -3.98
C LYS A 498 31.02 -11.03 -4.80
N ASP A 499 30.09 -11.97 -4.76
CA ASP A 499 30.22 -13.23 -5.51
C ASP A 499 29.96 -13.01 -7.00
N GLN A 500 30.91 -13.49 -7.83
CA GLN A 500 30.82 -13.26 -9.27
C GLN A 500 29.61 -13.90 -9.91
N SER A 501 29.17 -15.06 -9.42
CA SER A 501 27.98 -15.75 -9.97
C SER A 501 26.68 -14.98 -9.67
N VAL A 502 26.62 -14.32 -8.53
CA VAL A 502 25.51 -13.43 -8.16
C VAL A 502 25.52 -12.17 -9.02
N ILE A 503 26.71 -11.56 -9.19
CA ILE A 503 26.87 -10.38 -10.04
C ILE A 503 26.49 -10.71 -11.50
N ASP A 504 26.93 -11.86 -12.03
CA ASP A 504 26.61 -12.30 -13.39
C ASP A 504 25.10 -12.54 -13.57
N ALA A 505 24.42 -13.13 -12.58
CA ALA A 505 22.98 -13.33 -12.61
C ALA A 505 22.21 -11.99 -12.62
N ILE A 506 22.64 -11.03 -11.80
CA ILE A 506 22.07 -9.68 -11.77
C ILE A 506 22.38 -8.92 -13.07
N GLN A 507 23.60 -9.05 -13.63
CA GLN A 507 23.97 -8.44 -14.91
C GLN A 507 23.05 -8.92 -16.03
N LYS A 508 22.75 -10.22 -16.08
CA LYS A 508 21.80 -10.78 -17.05
C LYS A 508 20.41 -10.14 -16.94
N GLN A 509 19.92 -9.95 -15.71
CA GLN A 509 18.63 -9.27 -15.48
C GLN A 509 18.67 -7.79 -15.90
N VAL A 510 19.77 -7.10 -15.61
CA VAL A 510 19.98 -5.71 -16.05
C VAL A 510 20.05 -5.61 -17.58
N ASP A 511 20.70 -6.55 -18.26
CA ASP A 511 20.77 -6.59 -19.72
C ASP A 511 19.40 -6.86 -20.35
N GLU A 512 18.60 -7.74 -19.74
CA GLU A 512 17.23 -7.99 -20.16
C GLU A 512 16.35 -6.73 -19.98
N ALA A 513 16.43 -6.06 -18.85
CA ALA A 513 15.75 -4.78 -18.60
C ALA A 513 16.20 -3.71 -19.61
N ASN A 514 17.50 -3.59 -19.86
CA ASN A 514 18.07 -2.65 -20.83
C ASN A 514 17.59 -2.89 -22.27
N SER A 515 17.26 -4.14 -22.63
CA SER A 515 16.71 -4.47 -23.95
C SER A 515 15.30 -3.94 -24.20
N GLN A 516 14.58 -3.61 -23.13
CA GLN A 516 13.18 -3.16 -23.15
C GLN A 516 13.02 -1.64 -23.11
N VAL A 517 14.11 -0.91 -22.90
CA VAL A 517 14.08 0.56 -22.73
C VAL A 517 14.94 1.27 -23.77
N ALA A 518 14.70 2.58 -23.94
CA ALA A 518 15.52 3.40 -24.83
C ALA A 518 16.96 3.51 -24.30
N GLN A 519 17.92 3.73 -25.19
CA GLN A 519 19.37 3.80 -24.87
C GLN A 519 19.69 4.79 -23.72
N VAL A 520 18.95 5.89 -23.61
CA VAL A 520 19.14 6.90 -22.58
C VAL A 520 18.66 6.43 -21.20
N GLN A 521 17.77 5.45 -21.16
CA GLN A 521 17.22 4.85 -19.93
C GLN A 521 18.00 3.60 -19.48
N GLN A 522 18.97 3.15 -20.25
CA GLN A 522 19.74 1.95 -19.94
C GLN A 522 20.70 2.16 -18.77
N ILE A 523 20.72 1.21 -17.86
CA ILE A 523 21.70 1.13 -16.77
C ILE A 523 23.05 0.74 -17.35
N LYS A 524 24.07 1.54 -17.12
CA LYS A 524 25.44 1.31 -17.65
C LYS A 524 26.36 0.64 -16.63
N LYS A 525 26.17 0.91 -15.36
CA LYS A 525 26.91 0.28 -14.26
C LYS A 525 25.95 0.09 -13.08
N PHE A 526 26.23 -0.88 -12.25
CA PHE A 526 25.52 -1.06 -10.97
C PHE A 526 26.47 -1.52 -9.87
N VAL A 527 26.04 -1.34 -8.64
CA VAL A 527 26.71 -1.88 -7.44
C VAL A 527 25.70 -2.71 -6.67
N VAL A 528 26.08 -3.91 -6.24
CA VAL A 528 25.32 -4.74 -5.31
C VAL A 528 25.78 -4.42 -3.89
N LEU A 529 24.86 -3.97 -3.04
CA LEU A 529 25.16 -3.52 -1.69
C LEU A 529 25.27 -4.69 -0.71
N GLU A 530 26.10 -4.52 0.32
CA GLU A 530 26.38 -5.54 1.32
C GLU A 530 25.31 -5.68 2.41
N LYS A 531 24.32 -4.78 2.42
CA LYS A 531 23.27 -4.70 3.44
C LYS A 531 21.91 -4.47 2.82
N GLU A 532 20.91 -5.00 3.47
CA GLU A 532 19.51 -4.70 3.14
C GLU A 532 19.12 -3.28 3.56
N TRP A 533 18.20 -2.71 2.79
CA TRP A 533 17.55 -1.47 3.18
C TRP A 533 16.33 -1.74 4.05
N THR A 534 16.21 -0.96 5.11
CA THR A 534 15.09 -1.06 6.03
C THR A 534 14.54 0.34 6.36
N ASP A 535 13.38 0.38 7.00
CA ASP A 535 12.83 1.62 7.57
C ASP A 535 13.65 2.09 8.80
N SER A 536 14.20 1.15 9.54
CA SER A 536 15.02 1.43 10.74
C SER A 536 16.41 1.95 10.40
N SER A 537 17.03 1.51 9.31
CA SER A 537 18.30 2.03 8.81
C SER A 537 18.13 3.34 8.03
N GLY A 538 16.95 3.64 7.58
CA GLY A 538 16.56 4.96 7.07
C GLY A 538 16.33 5.05 5.58
N GLU A 539 16.71 4.05 4.78
CA GLU A 539 16.59 4.06 3.32
C GLU A 539 15.14 3.88 2.84
N LEU A 540 14.33 3.21 3.64
CA LEU A 540 12.92 3.00 3.32
C LEU A 540 11.99 3.83 4.21
N THR A 541 10.78 4.04 3.72
CA THR A 541 9.66 4.45 4.56
C THR A 541 9.07 3.23 5.28
N PRO A 542 8.22 3.40 6.33
CA PRO A 542 7.51 2.28 6.95
C PRO A 542 6.61 1.49 5.98
N THR A 543 6.29 2.06 4.82
CA THR A 543 5.56 1.40 3.72
C THR A 543 6.47 0.85 2.63
N LEU A 544 7.76 0.67 2.94
CA LEU A 544 8.80 0.10 2.07
C LEU A 544 9.06 0.89 0.78
N LYS A 545 8.75 2.19 0.74
CA LYS A 545 9.10 3.08 -0.37
C LYS A 545 10.51 3.64 -0.19
N LEU A 546 11.25 3.77 -1.28
CA LEU A 546 12.60 4.33 -1.28
C LEU A 546 12.63 5.80 -0.85
N LYS A 547 13.51 6.14 0.05
CA LYS A 547 13.86 7.53 0.36
C LYS A 547 15.09 7.93 -0.46
N ARG A 548 14.89 8.22 -1.73
CA ARG A 548 15.97 8.42 -2.72
C ARG A 548 17.04 9.42 -2.29
N ASN A 549 16.63 10.53 -1.65
CA ASN A 549 17.58 11.53 -1.17
C ASN A 549 18.49 10.98 -0.07
N VAL A 550 17.92 10.19 0.85
CA VAL A 550 18.69 9.54 1.93
C VAL A 550 19.63 8.50 1.34
N ILE A 551 19.15 7.69 0.40
CA ILE A 551 19.97 6.68 -0.31
C ILE A 551 21.12 7.36 -1.05
N ALA A 552 20.84 8.43 -1.78
CA ALA A 552 21.86 9.18 -2.54
C ALA A 552 22.93 9.79 -1.63
N GLU A 553 22.54 10.25 -0.42
CA GLU A 553 23.48 10.78 0.57
C GLU A 553 24.30 9.67 1.25
N MET A 554 23.65 8.58 1.67
CA MET A 554 24.29 7.48 2.40
C MET A 554 25.27 6.69 1.54
N TYR A 555 24.99 6.53 0.25
CA TYR A 555 25.76 5.72 -0.70
C TYR A 555 26.45 6.57 -1.76
N ASN A 556 26.80 7.82 -1.42
CA ASN A 556 27.43 8.76 -2.35
C ASN A 556 28.75 8.22 -2.92
N ASP A 557 29.56 7.55 -2.12
CA ASP A 557 30.86 7.03 -2.54
C ASP A 557 30.69 5.90 -3.58
N GLU A 558 29.75 4.99 -3.37
CA GLU A 558 29.40 3.93 -4.30
C GLU A 558 28.85 4.51 -5.60
N ILE A 559 28.01 5.54 -5.50
CA ILE A 559 27.43 6.23 -6.66
C ILE A 559 28.56 6.91 -7.47
N GLU A 560 29.41 7.72 -6.85
CA GLU A 560 30.47 8.43 -7.56
C GLU A 560 31.46 7.46 -8.20
N SER A 561 31.79 6.33 -7.53
CA SER A 561 32.68 5.30 -8.08
C SER A 561 32.19 4.74 -9.42
N MET A 562 30.88 4.68 -9.63
CA MET A 562 30.31 4.22 -10.90
C MET A 562 30.51 5.22 -12.06
N TYR A 563 30.77 6.49 -11.75
CA TYR A 563 31.00 7.55 -12.75
C TYR A 563 32.48 7.90 -12.98
N GLU A 564 33.37 7.40 -12.10
CA GLU A 564 34.80 7.52 -12.33
C GLU A 564 35.20 6.78 -13.62
N GLU A 565 35.96 7.47 -14.49
CA GLU A 565 36.54 6.87 -15.69
C GLU A 565 37.69 5.96 -15.22
N GLY A 566 37.57 4.63 -15.47
CA GLY A 566 38.63 3.66 -15.24
C GLY A 566 39.74 3.77 -16.30
#